data_de9f889e13ffe4659eff51ef4f2903f1
#
_entry.id   de9f889e13ffe4659eff51ef4f2903f1
#
_cell.length_a   1.000
_cell.length_b   1.000
_cell.length_c   1.000
_cell.angle_alpha   90.00
_cell.angle_beta   90.00
_cell.angle_gamma   90.00
#
_symmetry.space_group_name_H-M   'P 1'
#
loop_
_entity.id
_entity.type
_entity.pdbx_description
1 polymer ?
#
loop_
_entity_poly.entity_id
_entity_poly.type
_entity_poly.pdbx_seq_one_letter_code
_entity_poly.pdbx_strand_id
1 'polypeptide(L)'
;MQAFILSAGKGTRLLPYTKILPKPLFPILGKPVVEIILDQLKNLGITLIGINTFHLKDKLINFLKSYQKKNPQIKIRIFEEKELMGTGGAIINAKNFFKEETLIINSDILTNFNFEKLYYFFNQSFSPVVMVLHKGENNNVEVDINSNTIISFRKQKEDNLTFTGIQMIDPKIIKYFPFKKDLIDIYQNLINKGIKISAFIENNSYFKDIGNIKNYLKAHEDILIKKIKIPETTFYSKPIVVKTKNIGNNVIFKDWVYIEEDTFIEANTQLSKVVTWKRAYIKSGIYESQVLI
;
A
#
# COMPACT_ATOMS: atom_id res chain seq x y z
N MET A 1 16.71 10.84 -6.76
CA MET A 1 15.40 10.16 -6.90
C MET A 1 14.52 10.53 -5.73
N GLN A 2 13.26 10.86 -5.97
CA GLN A 2 12.23 11.18 -4.99
C GLN A 2 11.09 10.15 -5.06
N ALA A 3 10.19 10.14 -4.07
CA ALA A 3 9.02 9.27 -4.08
C ALA A 3 7.73 10.06 -3.88
N PHE A 4 6.61 9.53 -4.39
CA PHE A 4 5.27 10.06 -4.16
C PHE A 4 4.32 8.94 -3.74
N ILE A 5 3.65 9.10 -2.58
CA ILE A 5 2.71 8.11 -2.05
C ILE A 5 1.29 8.59 -2.32
N LEU A 6 0.53 7.80 -3.08
CA LEU A 6 -0.88 8.06 -3.35
C LEU A 6 -1.75 7.56 -2.19
N SER A 7 -2.38 8.48 -1.45
CA SER A 7 -3.06 8.15 -0.19
C SER A 7 -4.42 8.83 0.07
N ALA A 8 -4.98 9.56 -0.90
CA ALA A 8 -6.22 10.32 -0.70
C ALA A 8 -7.52 9.50 -0.78
N GLY A 9 -7.48 8.19 -1.00
CA GLY A 9 -8.64 7.34 -1.18
C GLY A 9 -9.57 7.28 0.06
N LYS A 10 -10.90 7.25 -0.14
CA LYS A 10 -11.90 7.11 0.95
C LYS A 10 -11.86 5.75 1.66
N GLY A 11 -11.37 4.70 1.01
CA GLY A 11 -11.31 3.36 1.58
C GLY A 11 -12.71 2.75 1.88
N THR A 12 -13.71 3.01 1.05
CA THR A 12 -15.12 2.60 1.29
C THR A 12 -15.30 1.09 1.44
N ARG A 13 -14.46 0.28 0.78
CA ARG A 13 -14.45 -1.19 0.91
C ARG A 13 -13.95 -1.69 2.27
N LEU A 14 -13.41 -0.79 3.11
CA LEU A 14 -12.91 -1.05 4.46
C LEU A 14 -13.81 -0.47 5.55
N LEU A 15 -15.03 -0.06 5.23
CA LEU A 15 -16.01 0.33 6.24
C LEU A 15 -16.35 -0.87 7.13
N PRO A 16 -16.58 -0.64 8.45
CA PRO A 16 -16.66 0.65 9.14
C PRO A 16 -15.30 1.22 9.60
N TYR A 17 -14.20 0.51 9.45
CA TYR A 17 -12.88 0.83 10.02
C TYR A 17 -12.33 2.17 9.49
N THR A 18 -12.61 2.52 8.23
CA THR A 18 -12.19 3.80 7.65
C THR A 18 -12.95 5.02 8.19
N LYS A 19 -14.00 4.83 9.01
CA LYS A 19 -14.57 5.93 9.83
C LYS A 19 -13.67 6.31 11.00
N ILE A 20 -12.81 5.39 11.44
CA ILE A 20 -11.95 5.56 12.62
C ILE A 20 -10.54 5.94 12.20
N LEU A 21 -9.97 5.27 11.19
CA LEU A 21 -8.58 5.43 10.77
C LEU A 21 -8.50 5.49 9.25
N PRO A 22 -7.73 6.43 8.65
CA PRO A 22 -7.55 6.44 7.21
C PRO A 22 -6.73 5.21 6.78
N LYS A 23 -7.02 4.67 5.61
CA LYS A 23 -6.41 3.43 5.08
C LYS A 23 -4.88 3.38 5.20
N PRO A 24 -4.10 4.46 4.90
CA PRO A 24 -2.65 4.43 5.05
C PRO A 24 -2.16 4.15 6.47
N LEU A 25 -3.00 4.39 7.48
CA LEU A 25 -2.67 4.14 8.88
C LEU A 25 -3.15 2.78 9.40
N PHE A 26 -3.75 1.92 8.56
CA PHE A 26 -4.13 0.56 8.98
C PHE A 26 -2.89 -0.21 9.42
N PRO A 27 -2.91 -0.81 10.63
CA PRO A 27 -1.73 -1.48 11.16
C PRO A 27 -1.54 -2.88 10.56
N ILE A 28 -0.37 -3.15 10.04
CA ILE A 28 0.10 -4.51 9.74
C ILE A 28 1.02 -4.94 10.86
N LEU A 29 0.61 -5.94 11.63
CA LEU A 29 1.33 -6.38 12.84
C LEU A 29 1.70 -5.22 13.76
N GLY A 30 0.77 -4.28 13.95
CA GLY A 30 0.92 -3.11 14.83
C GLY A 30 1.62 -1.90 14.21
N LYS A 31 2.18 -2.00 13.01
CA LYS A 31 2.85 -0.90 12.32
C LYS A 31 1.99 -0.36 11.17
N PRO A 32 1.69 0.95 11.08
CA PRO A 32 0.93 1.52 9.97
C PRO A 32 1.54 1.19 8.61
N VAL A 33 0.72 0.81 7.63
CA VAL A 33 1.25 0.44 6.31
C VAL A 33 2.04 1.57 5.65
N VAL A 34 1.63 2.82 5.83
CA VAL A 34 2.39 3.97 5.33
C VAL A 34 3.76 4.09 6.00
N GLU A 35 3.89 3.72 7.28
CA GLU A 35 5.19 3.71 7.97
C GLU A 35 6.11 2.64 7.39
N ILE A 36 5.59 1.46 7.07
CA ILE A 36 6.35 0.40 6.39
C ILE A 36 6.90 0.92 5.06
N ILE A 37 6.06 1.57 4.25
CA ILE A 37 6.47 2.16 2.97
C ILE A 37 7.52 3.25 3.19
N LEU A 38 7.32 4.16 4.13
CA LEU A 38 8.26 5.24 4.44
C LEU A 38 9.63 4.71 4.87
N ASP A 39 9.65 3.66 5.69
CA ASP A 39 10.90 3.04 6.14
C ASP A 39 11.61 2.30 5.00
N GLN A 40 10.87 1.62 4.10
CA GLN A 40 11.45 1.03 2.88
C GLN A 40 12.07 2.10 1.97
N LEU A 41 11.38 3.24 1.77
CA LEU A 41 11.89 4.36 0.99
C LEU A 41 13.13 5.00 1.62
N LYS A 42 13.12 5.15 2.94
CA LYS A 42 14.27 5.65 3.72
C LYS A 42 15.49 4.75 3.53
N ASN A 43 15.31 3.44 3.60
CA ASN A 43 16.41 2.48 3.45
C ASN A 43 16.93 2.42 2.01
N LEU A 44 16.13 2.79 1.03
CA LEU A 44 16.53 3.01 -0.36
C LEU A 44 17.30 4.35 -0.55
N GLY A 45 17.49 5.14 0.51
CA GLY A 45 18.16 6.44 0.44
C GLY A 45 17.28 7.58 -0.09
N ILE A 46 15.97 7.38 -0.22
CA ILE A 46 15.04 8.43 -0.63
C ILE A 46 14.75 9.35 0.56
N THR A 47 15.13 10.62 0.44
CA THR A 47 14.97 11.62 1.49
C THR A 47 13.85 12.63 1.24
N LEU A 48 13.36 12.75 -0.01
CA LEU A 48 12.26 13.64 -0.38
C LEU A 48 11.04 12.82 -0.79
N ILE A 49 9.95 12.92 0.00
CA ILE A 49 8.73 12.16 -0.20
C ILE A 49 7.53 13.10 -0.27
N GLY A 50 6.76 13.01 -1.36
CA GLY A 50 5.46 13.64 -1.50
C GLY A 50 4.35 12.68 -1.07
N ILE A 51 3.28 13.19 -0.48
CA ILE A 51 2.11 12.39 -0.13
C ILE A 51 0.84 13.23 -0.27
N ASN A 52 -0.16 12.74 -0.99
CA ASN A 52 -1.46 13.40 -1.05
C ASN A 52 -2.38 12.87 0.06
N THR A 53 -3.31 13.70 0.51
CA THR A 53 -4.24 13.35 1.59
C THR A 53 -5.60 13.98 1.40
N PHE A 54 -6.66 13.27 1.81
CA PHE A 54 -8.05 13.73 1.76
C PHE A 54 -8.87 13.23 2.96
N HIS A 55 -9.16 11.92 2.99
CA HIS A 55 -10.01 11.32 4.00
C HIS A 55 -9.30 11.22 5.35
N LEU A 56 -9.94 11.71 6.44
CA LEU A 56 -9.36 11.78 7.79
C LEU A 56 -7.93 12.37 7.78
N LYS A 57 -7.73 13.39 6.94
CA LYS A 57 -6.42 13.98 6.63
C LYS A 57 -5.62 14.36 7.88
N ASP A 58 -6.27 14.91 8.92
CA ASP A 58 -5.58 15.38 10.13
C ASP A 58 -4.89 14.22 10.87
N LYS A 59 -5.48 13.02 10.89
CA LYS A 59 -4.86 11.84 11.47
C LYS A 59 -3.59 11.44 10.72
N LEU A 60 -3.64 11.43 9.39
CA LEU A 60 -2.48 11.13 8.56
C LEU A 60 -1.42 12.23 8.68
N ILE A 61 -1.79 13.49 8.62
CA ILE A 61 -0.87 14.63 8.75
C ILE A 61 -0.14 14.60 10.11
N ASN A 62 -0.85 14.37 11.20
CA ASN A 62 -0.26 14.29 12.55
C ASN A 62 0.72 13.11 12.65
N PHE A 63 0.38 11.97 12.07
CA PHE A 63 1.28 10.81 11.98
C PHE A 63 2.55 11.16 11.20
N LEU A 64 2.42 11.75 10.00
CA LEU A 64 3.55 12.11 9.13
C LEU A 64 4.49 13.13 9.79
N LYS A 65 3.94 14.13 10.48
CA LYS A 65 4.73 15.09 11.28
C LYS A 65 5.51 14.40 12.39
N SER A 66 4.87 13.46 13.10
CA SER A 66 5.53 12.66 14.14
C SER A 66 6.64 11.77 13.56
N TYR A 67 6.37 11.12 12.42
CA TYR A 67 7.36 10.31 11.72
C TYR A 67 8.58 11.15 11.28
N GLN A 68 8.35 12.31 10.65
CA GLN A 68 9.43 13.21 10.23
C GLN A 68 10.27 13.73 11.42
N LYS A 69 9.63 14.01 12.56
CA LYS A 69 10.36 14.40 13.78
C LYS A 69 11.32 13.31 14.27
N LYS A 70 10.93 12.03 14.14
CA LYS A 70 11.77 10.87 14.48
C LYS A 70 12.83 10.56 13.42
N ASN A 71 12.63 11.02 12.19
CA ASN A 71 13.50 10.75 11.03
C ASN A 71 13.86 12.10 10.35
N PRO A 72 14.72 12.94 10.95
CA PRO A 72 14.97 14.31 10.48
C PRO A 72 15.60 14.39 9.10
N GLN A 73 16.25 13.30 8.63
CA GLN A 73 16.79 13.17 7.28
C GLN A 73 15.70 13.07 6.19
N ILE A 74 14.46 12.71 6.57
CA ILE A 74 13.33 12.57 5.64
C ILE A 74 12.55 13.88 5.58
N LYS A 75 12.36 14.40 4.38
CA LYS A 75 11.53 15.57 4.09
C LYS A 75 10.22 15.14 3.46
N ILE A 76 9.11 15.29 4.19
CA ILE A 76 7.77 14.96 3.69
C ILE A 76 7.06 16.24 3.25
N ARG A 77 6.58 16.25 2.00
CA ARG A 77 5.68 17.30 1.48
C ARG A 77 4.27 16.75 1.36
N ILE A 78 3.34 17.38 2.07
CA ILE A 78 1.93 16.97 2.12
C ILE A 78 1.14 17.81 1.12
N PHE A 79 0.32 17.13 0.30
CA PHE A 79 -0.54 17.73 -0.71
C PHE A 79 -1.99 17.44 -0.36
N GLU A 80 -2.64 18.40 0.29
CA GLU A 80 -4.04 18.25 0.67
C GLU A 80 -4.94 18.42 -0.54
N GLU A 81 -5.89 17.49 -0.72
CA GLU A 81 -6.94 17.60 -1.70
C GLU A 81 -8.20 18.22 -1.06
N LYS A 82 -8.84 19.16 -1.75
CA LYS A 82 -10.14 19.73 -1.33
C LYS A 82 -11.29 18.83 -1.72
N GLU A 83 -11.12 18.05 -2.77
CA GLU A 83 -12.03 17.04 -3.29
C GLU A 83 -11.22 15.90 -3.90
N LEU A 84 -11.83 14.71 -4.06
CA LEU A 84 -11.14 13.60 -4.70
C LEU A 84 -10.85 13.90 -6.16
N MET A 85 -9.57 13.87 -6.51
CA MET A 85 -9.08 14.28 -7.84
C MET A 85 -8.75 13.07 -8.73
N GLY A 86 -8.86 11.84 -8.21
CA GLY A 86 -8.31 10.64 -8.85
C GLY A 86 -6.78 10.59 -8.76
N THR A 87 -6.19 9.46 -9.13
CA THR A 87 -4.74 9.23 -8.98
C THR A 87 -3.89 10.14 -9.87
N GLY A 88 -4.34 10.44 -11.09
CA GLY A 88 -3.68 11.41 -11.97
C GLY A 88 -3.87 12.84 -11.52
N GLY A 89 -5.06 13.20 -11.04
CA GLY A 89 -5.33 14.52 -10.49
C GLY A 89 -4.49 14.83 -9.26
N ALA A 90 -4.20 13.85 -8.41
CA ALA A 90 -3.28 13.98 -7.29
C ALA A 90 -1.87 14.41 -7.74
N ILE A 91 -1.37 13.84 -8.83
CA ILE A 91 -0.06 14.20 -9.41
C ILE A 91 -0.10 15.64 -9.95
N ILE A 92 -1.17 16.04 -10.63
CA ILE A 92 -1.34 17.41 -11.11
C ILE A 92 -1.42 18.42 -9.97
N ASN A 93 -2.12 18.10 -8.88
CA ASN A 93 -2.17 18.94 -7.67
C ASN A 93 -0.76 19.13 -7.08
N ALA A 94 0.08 18.12 -7.18
CA ALA A 94 1.46 18.12 -6.70
C ALA A 94 2.51 18.41 -7.79
N LYS A 95 2.15 18.93 -8.99
CA LYS A 95 3.06 19.04 -10.15
C LYS A 95 4.40 19.72 -9.85
N ASN A 96 4.43 20.69 -8.96
CA ASN A 96 5.64 21.41 -8.57
C ASN A 96 6.59 20.55 -7.69
N PHE A 97 6.15 19.39 -7.21
CA PHE A 97 6.96 18.42 -6.52
C PHE A 97 7.84 17.63 -7.50
N PHE A 98 7.29 17.22 -8.62
CA PHE A 98 7.92 16.35 -9.61
C PHE A 98 8.99 17.10 -10.40
N LYS A 99 10.23 17.10 -9.89
CA LYS A 99 11.39 17.77 -10.51
C LYS A 99 12.40 16.79 -11.12
N GLU A 100 12.34 15.54 -10.71
CA GLU A 100 13.21 14.44 -11.14
C GLU A 100 12.41 13.15 -11.23
N GLU A 101 13.02 12.08 -11.72
CA GLU A 101 12.39 10.75 -11.76
C GLU A 101 11.80 10.40 -10.40
N THR A 102 10.55 9.98 -10.42
CA THR A 102 9.78 9.78 -9.18
C THR A 102 9.23 8.37 -9.11
N LEU A 103 9.52 7.69 -8.01
CA LEU A 103 8.88 6.44 -7.62
C LEU A 103 7.49 6.77 -7.04
N ILE A 104 6.43 6.26 -7.67
CA ILE A 104 5.06 6.41 -7.19
C ILE A 104 4.57 5.08 -6.61
N ILE A 105 3.99 5.13 -5.41
CA ILE A 105 3.48 3.95 -4.69
C ILE A 105 2.09 4.26 -4.15
N ASN A 106 1.15 3.32 -4.32
CA ASN A 106 -0.13 3.37 -3.61
C ASN A 106 0.08 3.05 -2.13
N SER A 107 -0.53 3.82 -1.24
CA SER A 107 -0.36 3.72 0.22
C SER A 107 -0.95 2.45 0.86
N ASP A 108 -1.55 1.58 0.08
CA ASP A 108 -2.21 0.36 0.53
C ASP A 108 -1.54 -0.92 0.02
N ILE A 109 -0.35 -0.79 -0.55
CA ILE A 109 0.41 -1.93 -1.06
C ILE A 109 1.40 -2.40 0.00
N LEU A 110 1.27 -3.66 0.38
CA LEU A 110 2.24 -4.36 1.20
C LEU A 110 3.12 -5.24 0.29
N THR A 111 4.43 -5.03 0.33
CA THR A 111 5.36 -5.72 -0.58
C THR A 111 6.75 -5.92 0.04
N ASN A 112 7.45 -6.96 -0.44
CA ASN A 112 8.89 -7.14 -0.22
C ASN A 112 9.70 -6.92 -1.51
N PHE A 113 9.11 -6.21 -2.48
CA PHE A 113 9.76 -5.89 -3.74
C PHE A 113 11.00 -5.01 -3.53
N ASN A 114 12.09 -5.32 -4.24
CA ASN A 114 13.28 -4.49 -4.24
C ASN A 114 13.13 -3.35 -5.27
N PHE A 115 12.91 -2.13 -4.78
CA PHE A 115 12.73 -0.94 -5.62
C PHE A 115 13.98 -0.53 -6.42
N GLU A 116 15.20 -0.95 -6.02
CA GLU A 116 16.41 -0.69 -6.79
C GLU A 116 16.36 -1.35 -8.17
N LYS A 117 15.76 -2.55 -8.25
CA LYS A 117 15.56 -3.23 -9.54
C LYS A 117 14.71 -2.41 -10.51
N LEU A 118 13.66 -1.76 -9.98
CA LEU A 118 12.78 -0.90 -10.78
C LEU A 118 13.52 0.33 -11.28
N TYR A 119 14.30 0.99 -10.39
CA TYR A 119 15.09 2.16 -10.76
C TYR A 119 16.12 1.82 -11.85
N TYR A 120 16.80 0.69 -11.69
CA TYR A 120 17.78 0.22 -12.69
C TYR A 120 17.10 -0.06 -14.06
N PHE A 121 15.98 -0.78 -14.05
CA PHE A 121 15.20 -1.05 -15.26
C PHE A 121 14.65 0.22 -15.90
N PHE A 122 14.18 1.17 -15.11
CA PHE A 122 13.67 2.46 -15.60
C PHE A 122 14.73 3.19 -16.41
N ASN A 123 15.95 3.29 -15.89
CA ASN A 123 17.07 3.97 -16.56
C ASN A 123 17.47 3.30 -17.89
N GLN A 124 17.22 2.00 -18.04
CA GLN A 124 17.53 1.26 -19.26
C GLN A 124 16.38 1.24 -20.28
N SER A 125 15.14 1.47 -19.84
CA SER A 125 13.93 1.27 -20.67
C SER A 125 13.70 2.36 -21.71
N PHE A 126 14.30 3.54 -21.55
CA PHE A 126 14.04 4.75 -22.34
C PHE A 126 12.53 5.10 -22.40
N SER A 127 11.75 4.62 -21.45
CA SER A 127 10.33 4.85 -21.34
C SER A 127 10.02 5.92 -20.28
N PRO A 128 9.14 6.89 -20.55
CA PRO A 128 8.80 7.92 -19.57
C PRO A 128 7.98 7.35 -18.37
N VAL A 129 7.48 6.14 -18.50
CA VAL A 129 6.75 5.43 -17.43
C VAL A 129 7.14 3.96 -17.45
N VAL A 130 7.47 3.42 -16.27
CA VAL A 130 7.64 1.98 -16.05
C VAL A 130 6.71 1.56 -14.93
N MET A 131 5.82 0.61 -15.19
CA MET A 131 4.87 0.07 -14.22
C MET A 131 5.31 -1.32 -13.77
N VAL A 132 5.24 -1.58 -12.46
CA VAL A 132 5.48 -2.93 -11.92
C VAL A 132 4.21 -3.75 -12.04
N LEU A 133 4.30 -4.84 -12.76
CA LEU A 133 3.23 -5.80 -12.97
C LEU A 133 3.58 -7.13 -12.30
N HIS A 134 2.57 -7.84 -11.83
CA HIS A 134 2.73 -9.19 -11.34
C HIS A 134 1.56 -10.09 -11.78
N LYS A 135 1.75 -11.40 -11.75
CA LYS A 135 0.65 -12.35 -11.96
C LYS A 135 -0.36 -12.24 -10.83
N GLY A 136 -1.63 -11.98 -11.16
CA GLY A 136 -2.68 -11.76 -10.16
C GLY A 136 -4.09 -12.02 -10.71
N GLU A 137 -5.08 -11.92 -9.83
CA GLU A 137 -6.48 -12.28 -10.15
C GLU A 137 -7.20 -11.26 -11.06
N ASN A 138 -6.68 -10.03 -11.19
CA ASN A 138 -7.41 -8.92 -11.81
C ASN A 138 -7.16 -8.76 -13.32
N ASN A 139 -6.24 -9.47 -13.92
CA ASN A 139 -6.00 -9.56 -15.37
C ASN A 139 -6.37 -8.30 -16.16
N ASN A 140 -5.70 -7.19 -15.90
CA ASN A 140 -6.11 -5.91 -16.44
C ASN A 140 -5.06 -5.19 -17.28
N VAL A 141 -3.91 -5.82 -17.55
CA VAL A 141 -2.83 -5.22 -18.34
C VAL A 141 -2.36 -6.19 -19.41
N GLU A 142 -2.41 -5.74 -20.66
CA GLU A 142 -1.87 -6.44 -21.81
C GLU A 142 -0.47 -5.94 -22.13
N VAL A 143 0.47 -6.84 -22.33
CA VAL A 143 1.89 -6.54 -22.53
C VAL A 143 2.44 -7.27 -23.74
N ASP A 144 3.14 -6.58 -24.61
CA ASP A 144 4.08 -7.23 -25.52
C ASP A 144 5.33 -7.65 -24.74
N ILE A 145 5.43 -8.94 -24.47
CA ILE A 145 6.51 -9.52 -23.66
C ILE A 145 7.89 -9.35 -24.32
N ASN A 146 7.97 -9.33 -25.65
CA ASN A 146 9.24 -9.20 -26.37
C ASN A 146 9.86 -7.81 -26.17
N SER A 147 9.04 -6.77 -26.15
CA SER A 147 9.47 -5.39 -25.99
C SER A 147 9.25 -4.85 -24.56
N ASN A 148 8.67 -5.62 -23.65
CA ASN A 148 8.21 -5.18 -22.32
C ASN A 148 7.35 -3.92 -22.41
N THR A 149 6.47 -3.82 -23.41
CA THR A 149 5.64 -2.63 -23.64
C THR A 149 4.19 -2.92 -23.29
N ILE A 150 3.57 -2.05 -22.50
CA ILE A 150 2.13 -2.13 -22.20
C ILE A 150 1.35 -1.70 -23.44
N ILE A 151 0.46 -2.58 -23.90
CA ILE A 151 -0.40 -2.37 -25.08
C ILE A 151 -1.73 -1.76 -24.66
N SER A 152 -2.35 -2.30 -23.61
CA SER A 152 -3.65 -1.83 -23.14
C SER A 152 -3.93 -2.17 -21.67
N PHE A 153 -4.88 -1.41 -21.09
CA PHE A 153 -5.44 -1.66 -19.77
C PHE A 153 -6.85 -2.25 -19.88
N ARG A 154 -6.95 -3.43 -20.45
CA ARG A 154 -8.22 -4.17 -20.64
C ARG A 154 -8.11 -5.55 -20.01
N LYS A 155 -9.25 -6.10 -19.55
CA LYS A 155 -9.29 -7.49 -19.10
C LYS A 155 -8.87 -8.42 -20.25
N GLN A 156 -7.79 -9.14 -20.04
CA GLN A 156 -7.28 -10.17 -20.94
C GLN A 156 -7.52 -11.55 -20.34
N LYS A 157 -7.62 -12.56 -21.21
CA LYS A 157 -7.83 -13.95 -20.78
C LYS A 157 -6.53 -14.73 -20.55
N GLU A 158 -5.41 -14.31 -21.09
CA GLU A 158 -4.22 -15.16 -21.20
C GLU A 158 -3.05 -14.80 -20.26
N ASP A 159 -2.71 -13.53 -20.04
CA ASP A 159 -1.45 -13.20 -19.36
C ASP A 159 -1.53 -12.97 -17.84
N ASN A 160 -2.72 -12.88 -17.28
CA ASN A 160 -2.96 -12.68 -15.83
C ASN A 160 -2.10 -11.56 -15.18
N LEU A 161 -1.71 -10.52 -15.93
CA LEU A 161 -0.91 -9.44 -15.42
C LEU A 161 -1.76 -8.34 -14.79
N THR A 162 -1.35 -7.92 -13.60
CA THR A 162 -2.03 -6.91 -12.79
C THR A 162 -1.04 -5.83 -12.38
N PHE A 163 -1.45 -4.56 -12.48
CA PHE A 163 -0.67 -3.45 -11.96
C PHE A 163 -0.63 -3.46 -10.43
N THR A 164 0.57 -3.40 -9.88
CA THR A 164 0.81 -3.50 -8.43
C THR A 164 0.55 -2.21 -7.66
N GLY A 165 0.33 -1.08 -8.34
CA GLY A 165 0.29 0.25 -7.71
C GLY A 165 1.69 0.86 -7.50
N ILE A 166 2.73 0.28 -8.10
CA ILE A 166 4.13 0.75 -8.02
C ILE A 166 4.62 1.08 -9.42
N GLN A 167 5.21 2.26 -9.60
CA GLN A 167 5.71 2.72 -10.89
C GLN A 167 6.80 3.79 -10.75
N MET A 168 7.59 3.95 -11.80
CA MET A 168 8.52 5.08 -11.98
C MET A 168 8.02 5.98 -13.11
N ILE A 169 8.14 7.30 -12.95
CA ILE A 169 7.81 8.26 -14.00
C ILE A 169 8.92 9.31 -14.21
N ASP A 170 9.14 9.68 -15.47
CA ASP A 170 9.85 10.91 -15.83
C ASP A 170 8.89 12.10 -15.65
N PRO A 171 9.27 13.18 -14.94
CA PRO A 171 8.39 14.34 -14.73
C PRO A 171 7.91 15.00 -16.04
N LYS A 172 8.61 14.81 -17.14
CA LYS A 172 8.21 15.34 -18.47
C LYS A 172 6.86 14.80 -18.94
N ILE A 173 6.42 13.61 -18.44
CA ILE A 173 5.14 13.03 -18.82
C ILE A 173 3.95 13.79 -18.25
N ILE A 174 4.14 14.51 -17.13
CA ILE A 174 3.06 15.21 -16.41
C ILE A 174 2.39 16.29 -17.23
N LYS A 175 3.07 16.87 -18.19
CA LYS A 175 2.48 17.86 -19.13
C LYS A 175 1.28 17.32 -19.92
N TYR A 176 1.16 16.00 -20.04
CA TYR A 176 0.05 15.34 -20.74
C TYR A 176 -1.10 14.94 -19.81
N PHE A 177 -0.97 15.14 -18.48
CA PHE A 177 -1.98 14.72 -17.52
C PHE A 177 -3.11 15.76 -17.46
N PRO A 178 -4.37 15.35 -17.72
CA PRO A 178 -5.52 16.20 -17.50
C PRO A 178 -5.84 16.32 -15.99
N PHE A 179 -6.53 17.39 -15.64
CA PHE A 179 -7.04 17.58 -14.30
C PHE A 179 -8.19 16.59 -14.02
N LYS A 180 -8.20 15.97 -12.80
CA LYS A 180 -9.24 15.03 -12.35
C LYS A 180 -9.43 13.78 -13.23
N LYS A 181 -8.40 12.96 -13.37
CA LYS A 181 -8.50 11.65 -14.01
C LYS A 181 -7.68 10.59 -13.28
N ASP A 182 -8.05 9.33 -13.41
CA ASP A 182 -7.24 8.22 -12.94
C ASP A 182 -6.04 7.98 -13.85
N LEU A 183 -4.93 7.52 -13.26
CA LEU A 183 -3.68 7.27 -13.98
C LEU A 183 -3.85 6.24 -15.11
N ILE A 184 -4.64 5.21 -14.90
CA ILE A 184 -4.88 4.16 -15.91
C ILE A 184 -5.50 4.75 -17.17
N ASP A 185 -6.50 5.62 -17.03
CA ASP A 185 -7.13 6.29 -18.17
C ASP A 185 -6.15 7.24 -18.89
N ILE A 186 -5.29 7.91 -18.11
CA ILE A 186 -4.26 8.79 -18.68
C ILE A 186 -3.27 7.96 -19.48
N TYR A 187 -2.78 6.86 -18.92
CA TYR A 187 -1.82 5.97 -19.58
C TYR A 187 -2.38 5.31 -20.82
N GLN A 188 -3.65 4.89 -20.81
CA GLN A 188 -4.31 4.37 -22.01
C GLN A 188 -4.35 5.46 -23.12
N ASN A 189 -4.64 6.69 -22.77
CA ASN A 189 -4.62 7.80 -23.75
C ASN A 189 -3.20 8.10 -24.27
N LEU A 190 -2.17 7.93 -23.44
CA LEU A 190 -0.77 8.11 -23.86
C LEU A 190 -0.34 6.99 -24.83
N ILE A 191 -0.71 5.74 -24.54
CA ILE A 191 -0.47 4.60 -25.44
C ILE A 191 -1.14 4.85 -26.80
N ASN A 192 -2.39 5.29 -26.81
CA ASN A 192 -3.12 5.61 -28.04
C ASN A 192 -2.47 6.75 -28.86
N LYS A 193 -1.64 7.60 -28.23
CA LYS A 193 -0.82 8.64 -28.89
C LYS A 193 0.59 8.16 -29.27
N GLY A 194 0.88 6.86 -29.13
CA GLY A 194 2.19 6.29 -29.45
C GLY A 194 3.27 6.53 -28.38
N ILE A 195 2.90 6.98 -27.18
CA ILE A 195 3.88 7.12 -26.08
C ILE A 195 4.07 5.78 -25.41
N LYS A 196 5.31 5.29 -25.42
CA LYS A 196 5.67 4.01 -24.82
C LYS A 196 5.50 4.05 -23.30
N ILE A 197 4.86 3.02 -22.75
CA ILE A 197 4.84 2.71 -21.31
C ILE A 197 5.41 1.29 -21.15
N SER A 198 6.44 1.15 -20.33
CA SER A 198 7.11 -0.14 -20.15
C SER A 198 6.57 -0.89 -18.93
N ALA A 199 6.58 -2.22 -19.05
CA ALA A 199 6.24 -3.16 -17.98
C ALA A 199 7.50 -3.73 -17.34
N PHE A 200 7.61 -3.67 -16.01
CA PHE A 200 8.53 -4.47 -15.22
C PHE A 200 7.72 -5.63 -14.61
N ILE A 201 7.89 -6.84 -15.14
CA ILE A 201 7.16 -8.01 -14.66
C ILE A 201 7.92 -8.67 -13.53
N GLU A 202 7.33 -8.68 -12.32
CA GLU A 202 7.92 -9.25 -11.11
C GLU A 202 6.98 -10.31 -10.50
N ASN A 203 7.40 -11.56 -10.57
CA ASN A 203 6.59 -12.69 -10.07
C ASN A 203 7.14 -13.33 -8.79
N ASN A 204 8.34 -12.95 -8.36
CA ASN A 204 9.01 -13.55 -7.19
C ASN A 204 8.80 -12.77 -5.91
N SER A 205 8.31 -11.53 -6.01
CA SER A 205 8.03 -10.68 -4.86
C SER A 205 6.58 -10.82 -4.39
N TYR A 206 6.37 -10.59 -3.11
CA TYR A 206 5.04 -10.52 -2.53
C TYR A 206 4.40 -9.15 -2.79
N PHE A 207 3.17 -9.15 -3.28
CA PHE A 207 2.33 -7.97 -3.43
C PHE A 207 0.95 -8.24 -2.86
N LYS A 208 0.47 -7.37 -1.99
CA LYS A 208 -0.87 -7.44 -1.43
C LYS A 208 -1.48 -6.04 -1.30
N ASP A 209 -2.55 -5.79 -2.07
CA ASP A 209 -3.44 -4.65 -1.85
C ASP A 209 -4.31 -4.95 -0.61
N ILE A 210 -4.17 -4.14 0.43
CA ILE A 210 -4.98 -4.24 1.65
C ILE A 210 -6.28 -3.42 1.58
N GLY A 211 -6.80 -3.20 0.38
CA GLY A 211 -7.96 -2.35 0.11
C GLY A 211 -9.32 -2.89 0.53
N ASN A 212 -9.40 -4.10 1.07
CA ASN A 212 -10.60 -4.71 1.65
C ASN A 212 -10.23 -5.60 2.84
N ILE A 213 -11.22 -5.96 3.68
CA ILE A 213 -10.98 -6.72 4.92
C ILE A 213 -10.41 -8.11 4.63
N LYS A 214 -10.89 -8.80 3.59
CA LYS A 214 -10.39 -10.13 3.21
C LYS A 214 -8.88 -10.06 2.91
N ASN A 215 -8.45 -9.11 2.11
CA ASN A 215 -7.04 -8.93 1.78
C ASN A 215 -6.21 -8.47 2.98
N TYR A 216 -6.78 -7.61 3.83
CA TYR A 216 -6.13 -7.16 5.06
C TYR A 216 -5.84 -8.32 6.02
N LEU A 217 -6.84 -9.17 6.29
CA LEU A 217 -6.65 -10.39 7.09
C LEU A 217 -5.69 -11.37 6.39
N LYS A 218 -5.79 -11.51 5.07
CA LYS A 218 -4.90 -12.37 4.30
C LYS A 218 -3.43 -11.93 4.38
N ALA A 219 -3.16 -10.63 4.41
CA ALA A 219 -1.81 -10.11 4.60
C ALA A 219 -1.21 -10.55 5.95
N HIS A 220 -2.01 -10.52 7.03
CA HIS A 220 -1.58 -11.02 8.35
C HIS A 220 -1.34 -12.53 8.33
N GLU A 221 -2.25 -13.31 7.74
CA GLU A 221 -2.10 -14.76 7.58
C GLU A 221 -0.82 -15.10 6.79
N ASP A 222 -0.57 -14.44 5.66
CA ASP A 222 0.60 -14.70 4.82
C ASP A 222 1.90 -14.45 5.60
N ILE A 223 1.95 -13.42 6.44
CA ILE A 223 3.12 -13.14 7.28
C ILE A 223 3.22 -14.16 8.44
N LEU A 224 2.13 -14.42 9.17
CA LEU A 224 2.15 -15.23 10.37
C LEU A 224 2.25 -16.74 10.09
N ILE A 225 1.55 -17.22 9.06
CA ILE A 225 1.49 -18.65 8.70
C ILE A 225 2.51 -19.00 7.62
N LYS A 226 2.50 -18.30 6.48
CA LYS A 226 3.37 -18.59 5.34
C LYS A 226 4.77 -18.03 5.51
N LYS A 227 5.02 -17.29 6.61
CA LYS A 227 6.32 -16.67 6.93
C LYS A 227 6.85 -15.76 5.84
N ILE A 228 5.97 -15.08 5.12
CA ILE A 228 6.35 -14.05 4.16
C ILE A 228 7.04 -12.93 4.94
N LYS A 229 8.27 -12.64 4.55
CA LYS A 229 9.04 -11.54 5.15
C LYS A 229 8.74 -10.26 4.40
N ILE A 230 8.21 -9.29 5.09
CA ILE A 230 8.02 -7.92 4.60
C ILE A 230 9.09 -7.06 5.29
N PRO A 231 9.96 -6.36 4.53
CA PRO A 231 10.91 -5.44 5.11
C PRO A 231 10.23 -4.44 6.04
N GLU A 232 10.90 -4.07 7.11
CA GLU A 232 10.43 -3.09 8.11
C GLU A 232 9.21 -3.55 8.95
N THR A 233 8.84 -4.83 8.90
CA THR A 233 7.86 -5.42 9.82
C THR A 233 8.53 -6.35 10.84
N THR A 234 7.87 -6.54 11.98
CA THR A 234 8.36 -7.49 12.99
C THR A 234 8.11 -8.93 12.52
N PHE A 235 9.15 -9.76 12.58
CA PHE A 235 9.03 -11.18 12.32
C PHE A 235 8.57 -11.92 13.59
N TYR A 236 7.54 -12.74 13.47
CA TYR A 236 7.04 -13.59 14.54
C TYR A 236 7.22 -15.08 14.17
N SER A 237 7.87 -15.85 15.04
CA SER A 237 8.09 -17.30 14.82
C SER A 237 6.80 -18.13 15.00
N LYS A 238 5.86 -17.65 15.83
CA LYS A 238 4.58 -18.31 16.12
C LYS A 238 3.41 -17.58 15.43
N PRO A 239 2.37 -18.32 15.00
CA PRO A 239 1.19 -17.71 14.37
C PRO A 239 0.24 -17.03 15.37
N ILE A 240 0.37 -17.35 16.66
CA ILE A 240 -0.41 -16.74 17.74
C ILE A 240 0.48 -15.69 18.42
N VAL A 241 0.15 -14.43 18.21
CA VAL A 241 0.85 -13.28 18.75
C VAL A 241 -0.10 -12.51 19.65
N VAL A 242 0.18 -12.49 20.94
CA VAL A 242 -0.63 -11.82 21.96
C VAL A 242 0.25 -10.86 22.74
N LYS A 243 0.02 -9.56 22.60
CA LYS A 243 0.82 -8.49 23.24
C LYS A 243 0.17 -7.94 24.50
N THR A 244 -1.13 -8.20 24.71
CA THR A 244 -1.84 -7.73 25.91
C THR A 244 -1.70 -8.70 27.07
N LYS A 245 -1.84 -8.18 28.30
CA LYS A 245 -1.97 -8.97 29.54
C LYS A 245 -3.41 -8.98 30.06
N ASN A 246 -4.32 -8.20 29.46
CA ASN A 246 -5.71 -8.04 29.91
C ASN A 246 -6.59 -9.16 29.31
N ILE A 247 -6.37 -10.39 29.75
CA ILE A 247 -7.02 -11.60 29.22
C ILE A 247 -7.80 -12.26 30.34
N GLY A 248 -9.11 -12.42 30.14
CA GLY A 248 -9.99 -13.14 31.04
C GLY A 248 -9.73 -14.64 31.09
N ASN A 249 -10.38 -15.34 32.02
CA ASN A 249 -10.27 -16.79 32.14
C ASN A 249 -10.87 -17.51 30.93
N ASN A 250 -10.36 -18.70 30.60
CA ASN A 250 -10.87 -19.57 29.54
C ASN A 250 -10.88 -18.90 28.14
N VAL A 251 -9.91 -18.02 27.83
CA VAL A 251 -9.71 -17.50 26.50
C VAL A 251 -8.94 -18.50 25.65
N ILE A 252 -9.46 -18.81 24.44
CA ILE A 252 -8.89 -19.79 23.51
C ILE A 252 -8.47 -19.09 22.23
N PHE A 253 -7.21 -19.26 21.82
CA PHE A 253 -6.69 -18.79 20.54
C PHE A 253 -6.51 -19.99 19.59
N LYS A 254 -7.03 -19.85 18.35
CA LYS A 254 -6.94 -20.91 17.32
C LYS A 254 -6.34 -20.36 16.03
N ASP A 255 -5.83 -21.25 15.18
CA ASP A 255 -5.23 -20.98 13.88
C ASP A 255 -4.11 -19.92 13.98
N TRP A 256 -4.42 -18.67 13.67
CA TRP A 256 -3.55 -17.52 13.86
C TRP A 256 -4.31 -16.35 14.46
N VAL A 257 -3.65 -15.57 15.29
CA VAL A 257 -4.19 -14.32 15.84
C VAL A 257 -3.06 -13.30 16.00
N TYR A 258 -3.42 -12.02 15.86
CA TYR A 258 -2.57 -10.91 16.24
C TYR A 258 -3.36 -9.99 17.17
N ILE A 259 -3.04 -10.06 18.45
CA ILE A 259 -3.69 -9.27 19.50
C ILE A 259 -2.74 -8.16 19.92
N GLU A 260 -3.15 -6.90 19.67
CA GLU A 260 -2.34 -5.72 19.93
C GLU A 260 -2.35 -5.33 21.41
N GLU A 261 -1.40 -4.45 21.79
CA GLU A 261 -1.28 -3.92 23.14
C GLU A 261 -2.56 -3.23 23.62
N ASP A 262 -2.76 -3.23 24.94
CA ASP A 262 -3.91 -2.60 25.62
C ASP A 262 -5.29 -3.14 25.15
N THR A 263 -5.33 -4.25 24.40
CA THR A 263 -6.59 -4.97 24.11
C THR A 263 -7.10 -5.62 25.38
N PHE A 264 -8.41 -5.51 25.66
CA PHE A 264 -9.07 -6.22 26.74
C PHE A 264 -9.91 -7.36 26.18
N ILE A 265 -9.76 -8.57 26.73
CA ILE A 265 -10.50 -9.78 26.29
C ILE A 265 -11.25 -10.34 27.49
N GLU A 266 -12.58 -10.36 27.41
CA GLU A 266 -13.43 -10.97 28.45
C GLU A 266 -13.22 -12.50 28.53
N ALA A 267 -13.55 -13.06 29.68
CA ALA A 267 -13.52 -14.49 29.92
C ALA A 267 -14.42 -15.27 28.92
N ASN A 268 -14.11 -16.56 28.73
CA ASN A 268 -14.86 -17.47 27.84
C ASN A 268 -14.93 -16.98 26.38
N THR A 269 -13.85 -16.40 25.87
CA THR A 269 -13.73 -15.88 24.50
C THR A 269 -12.89 -16.83 23.64
N GLN A 270 -13.34 -17.11 22.41
CA GLN A 270 -12.57 -17.85 21.42
C GLN A 270 -12.25 -16.95 20.23
N LEU A 271 -10.99 -16.91 19.82
CA LEU A 271 -10.49 -16.09 18.71
C LEU A 271 -9.73 -16.95 17.70
N SER A 272 -10.11 -16.87 16.42
CA SER A 272 -9.51 -17.58 15.29
C SER A 272 -9.41 -16.67 14.08
N LYS A 273 -8.23 -16.54 13.47
CA LYS A 273 -7.97 -15.65 12.31
C LYS A 273 -8.35 -14.19 12.59
N VAL A 274 -7.96 -13.69 13.75
CA VAL A 274 -8.37 -12.39 14.26
C VAL A 274 -7.18 -11.44 14.37
N VAL A 275 -7.41 -10.19 13.98
CA VAL A 275 -6.52 -9.06 14.23
C VAL A 275 -7.22 -8.08 15.15
N THR A 276 -6.58 -7.65 16.22
CA THR A 276 -7.07 -6.52 17.01
C THR A 276 -6.27 -5.26 16.74
N TRP A 277 -6.92 -4.12 16.80
CA TRP A 277 -6.25 -2.84 16.90
C TRP A 277 -5.98 -2.49 18.35
N LYS A 278 -5.09 -1.56 18.58
CA LYS A 278 -4.74 -1.11 19.93
C LYS A 278 -5.96 -0.63 20.70
N ARG A 279 -6.10 -1.06 21.96
CA ARG A 279 -7.21 -0.74 22.88
C ARG A 279 -8.57 -1.31 22.48
N ALA A 280 -8.61 -2.35 21.65
CA ALA A 280 -9.85 -3.06 21.37
C ALA A 280 -10.43 -3.66 22.66
N TYR A 281 -11.78 -3.63 22.77
CA TYR A 281 -12.50 -4.29 23.85
C TYR A 281 -13.33 -5.47 23.29
N ILE A 282 -12.99 -6.68 23.68
CA ILE A 282 -13.58 -7.91 23.15
C ILE A 282 -14.44 -8.55 24.21
N LYS A 283 -15.75 -8.54 24.00
CA LYS A 283 -16.75 -9.21 24.85
C LYS A 283 -16.61 -10.73 24.75
N SER A 284 -17.18 -11.42 25.75
CA SER A 284 -17.32 -12.89 25.71
C SER A 284 -18.00 -13.35 24.42
N GLY A 285 -17.45 -14.37 23.74
CA GLY A 285 -18.01 -14.86 22.48
C GLY A 285 -17.00 -15.60 21.60
N ILE A 286 -17.45 -15.96 20.39
CA ILE A 286 -16.64 -16.62 19.37
C ILE A 286 -16.46 -15.66 18.19
N TYR A 287 -15.21 -15.40 17.84
CA TYR A 287 -14.85 -14.48 16.75
C TYR A 287 -13.94 -15.20 15.76
N GLU A 288 -14.32 -15.16 14.49
CA GLU A 288 -13.56 -15.78 13.40
C GLU A 288 -13.44 -14.85 12.20
N SER A 289 -12.24 -14.77 11.63
CA SER A 289 -11.94 -14.02 10.40
C SER A 289 -12.37 -12.54 10.47
N GLN A 290 -12.00 -11.85 11.57
CA GLN A 290 -12.45 -10.50 11.88
C GLN A 290 -11.30 -9.56 12.29
N VAL A 291 -11.55 -8.27 12.08
CA VAL A 291 -10.77 -7.18 12.69
C VAL A 291 -11.59 -6.63 13.86
N LEU A 292 -11.02 -6.55 15.04
CA LEU A 292 -11.66 -6.07 16.28
C LEU A 292 -11.00 -4.76 16.73
N ILE A 293 -11.82 -3.78 17.12
CA ILE A 293 -11.39 -2.39 17.41
C ILE A 293 -11.99 -1.88 18.72
#